data_9332e1bae222b981cd731b26101482c7
#
_entry.id   9332e1bae222b981cd731b26101482c7
#
_cell.length_a   1.000
_cell.length_b   1.000
_cell.length_c   1.000
_cell.angle_alpha   90.00
_cell.angle_beta   90.00
_cell.angle_gamma   90.00
#
_symmetry.space_group_name_H-M   'P 1'
#
loop_
_entity.id
_entity.type
_entity.pdbx_description
1 polymer ?
#
loop_
_entity_poly.entity_id
_entity_poly.type
_entity_poly.pdbx_seq_one_letter_code
_entity_poly.pdbx_strand_id
1 'polypeptide(L)'
;GSPNFSVRLEKNVMTKGTLRKLIEECFSGDSDVALFYFSGHGHIDSVGGYLVTPDFSEYDYGVTLQDVLSIANNSKCKEKFIILDSCYSGFMGRINSKGQSTAVINEGVTILTASRSTESSVEMNGHGVFTALLLEALSGGAADILGHITPGGIYAYIDKALGPWEQRPVFKTNVTCFTSLRKVIPQVDIGVIRRICDYFCEENKELEMDPSFEPTNSPDVNHEVIKPYADPKNTSVFSELQKLEGIGLVIPVGEEHMYFAAMNSKSCKLTSLGKQYWRLVHNNLI
;
A
#
# COMPACT_ATOMS: atom_id res chain seq x y z
N GLY A 1 -9.21 -17.24 1.74
CA GLY A 1 -7.88 -17.62 2.17
C GLY A 1 -7.78 -17.61 3.69
N SER A 2 -6.91 -18.42 4.27
CA SER A 2 -6.63 -18.37 5.70
C SER A 2 -6.02 -17.00 6.07
N PRO A 3 -6.34 -16.44 7.25
CA PRO A 3 -5.76 -15.17 7.67
C PRO A 3 -4.24 -15.31 7.85
N ASN A 4 -3.48 -14.31 7.38
CA ASN A 4 -2.02 -14.29 7.51
C ASN A 4 -1.56 -13.87 8.92
N PHE A 5 -2.46 -13.30 9.73
CA PHE A 5 -2.18 -12.84 11.08
C PHE A 5 -2.99 -13.61 12.11
N SER A 6 -2.34 -13.94 13.23
CA SER A 6 -3.04 -14.26 14.47
C SER A 6 -3.42 -12.93 15.14
N VAL A 7 -4.72 -12.66 15.25
CA VAL A 7 -5.22 -11.39 15.77
C VAL A 7 -5.66 -11.55 17.21
N ARG A 8 -5.14 -10.68 18.09
CA ARG A 8 -5.61 -10.49 19.44
C ARG A 8 -6.26 -9.13 19.57
N LEU A 9 -7.54 -9.10 19.91
CA LEU A 9 -8.30 -7.86 20.12
C LEU A 9 -8.53 -7.66 21.63
N GLU A 10 -7.98 -6.58 22.16
CA GLU A 10 -8.20 -6.15 23.53
C GLU A 10 -8.98 -4.85 23.55
N LYS A 11 -10.04 -4.80 24.34
CA LYS A 11 -10.89 -3.62 24.48
C LYS A 11 -10.89 -3.16 25.93
N ASN A 12 -10.97 -1.83 26.12
CA ASN A 12 -11.04 -1.22 27.45
C ASN A 12 -9.89 -1.66 28.36
N VAL A 13 -8.65 -1.56 27.84
CA VAL A 13 -7.46 -1.86 28.63
C VAL A 13 -7.34 -0.83 29.76
N MET A 14 -7.54 -1.26 31.00
CA MET A 14 -7.78 -0.36 32.14
C MET A 14 -6.51 0.19 32.76
N THR A 15 -5.36 -0.48 32.59
CA THR A 15 -4.14 -0.08 33.28
C THR A 15 -2.92 0.00 32.37
N LYS A 16 -2.00 0.92 32.71
CA LYS A 16 -0.69 1.06 32.07
C LYS A 16 0.10 -0.25 32.07
N GLY A 17 0.10 -0.97 33.20
CA GLY A 17 0.81 -2.25 33.33
C GLY A 17 0.26 -3.32 32.38
N THR A 18 -1.06 -3.39 32.21
CA THR A 18 -1.70 -4.31 31.26
C THR A 18 -1.37 -3.93 29.83
N LEU A 19 -1.50 -2.63 29.47
CA LEU A 19 -1.19 -2.18 28.12
C LEU A 19 0.28 -2.47 27.75
N ARG A 20 1.21 -2.16 28.65
CA ARG A 20 2.64 -2.44 28.43
C ARG A 20 2.90 -3.92 28.21
N LYS A 21 2.33 -4.80 29.05
CA LYS A 21 2.44 -6.25 28.90
C LYS A 21 1.93 -6.72 27.52
N LEU A 22 0.79 -6.21 27.07
CA LEU A 22 0.23 -6.54 25.76
C LEU A 22 1.14 -6.11 24.60
N ILE A 23 1.79 -4.96 24.71
CA ILE A 23 2.77 -4.48 23.73
C ILE A 23 4.01 -5.39 23.72
N GLU A 24 4.53 -5.76 24.90
CA GLU A 24 5.66 -6.70 25.03
C GLU A 24 5.32 -8.06 24.42
N GLU A 25 4.11 -8.58 24.68
CA GLU A 25 3.62 -9.84 24.11
C GLU A 25 3.47 -9.74 22.57
N CYS A 26 2.98 -8.63 22.04
CA CYS A 26 2.84 -8.40 20.60
C CYS A 26 4.20 -8.45 19.87
N PHE A 27 5.24 -7.89 20.47
CA PHE A 27 6.58 -7.84 19.90
C PHE A 27 7.51 -8.94 20.41
N SER A 28 6.97 -9.92 21.17
CA SER A 28 7.73 -11.09 21.61
C SER A 28 7.90 -12.10 20.47
N GLY A 29 8.96 -12.93 20.58
CA GLY A 29 9.20 -13.98 19.59
C GLY A 29 10.00 -13.51 18.38
N ASP A 30 9.92 -14.30 17.30
CA ASP A 30 10.72 -14.17 16.08
C ASP A 30 9.88 -14.25 14.80
N SER A 31 8.63 -13.81 14.89
CA SER A 31 7.70 -13.81 13.74
C SER A 31 8.21 -12.92 12.58
N ASP A 32 7.78 -13.24 11.35
CA ASP A 32 8.12 -12.43 10.19
C ASP A 32 7.55 -11.01 10.31
N VAL A 33 6.32 -10.89 10.85
CA VAL A 33 5.65 -9.60 11.02
C VAL A 33 4.92 -9.54 12.37
N ALA A 34 5.15 -8.47 13.12
CA ALA A 34 4.37 -8.10 14.29
C ALA A 34 3.68 -6.76 14.03
N LEU A 35 2.37 -6.67 14.30
CA LEU A 35 1.60 -5.43 14.10
C LEU A 35 0.88 -5.05 15.40
N PHE A 36 1.19 -3.87 15.90
CA PHE A 36 0.51 -3.24 17.01
C PHE A 36 -0.34 -2.08 16.50
N TYR A 37 -1.66 -2.17 16.70
CA TYR A 37 -2.60 -1.09 16.43
C TYR A 37 -3.19 -0.61 17.75
N PHE A 38 -3.17 0.69 17.97
CA PHE A 38 -3.80 1.34 19.11
C PHE A 38 -4.76 2.43 18.66
N SER A 39 -5.98 2.38 19.16
CA SER A 39 -6.95 3.46 19.03
C SER A 39 -7.40 3.88 20.43
N GLY A 40 -7.26 5.16 20.77
CA GLY A 40 -7.57 5.67 22.09
C GLY A 40 -7.03 7.08 22.33
N HIS A 41 -7.00 7.49 23.59
CA HIS A 41 -6.49 8.80 23.95
C HIS A 41 -4.96 8.83 23.97
N GLY A 42 -4.42 9.90 23.45
CA GLY A 42 -3.00 10.27 23.57
C GLY A 42 -2.84 11.53 24.40
N HIS A 43 -1.70 11.65 25.07
CA HIS A 43 -1.30 12.85 25.81
C HIS A 43 0.14 13.21 25.46
N ILE A 44 0.48 14.50 25.58
CA ILE A 44 1.83 15.01 25.43
C ILE A 44 2.16 15.95 26.58
N ASP A 45 3.33 15.80 27.14
CA ASP A 45 3.91 16.72 28.12
C ASP A 45 5.34 17.17 27.71
N SER A 46 6.06 17.80 28.62
CA SER A 46 7.45 18.25 28.39
C SER A 46 8.45 17.10 28.22
N VAL A 47 8.10 15.89 28.65
CA VAL A 47 8.98 14.70 28.59
C VAL A 47 8.70 13.86 27.37
N GLY A 48 7.43 13.76 26.93
CA GLY A 48 7.09 12.94 25.77
C GLY A 48 5.62 12.77 25.49
N GLY A 49 5.31 11.81 24.61
CA GLY A 49 3.96 11.38 24.30
C GLY A 49 3.60 10.08 24.99
N TYR A 50 2.31 9.88 25.24
CA TYR A 50 1.76 8.76 25.98
C TYR A 50 0.54 8.15 25.28
N LEU A 51 0.41 6.84 25.35
CA LEU A 51 -0.84 6.12 25.16
C LEU A 51 -1.56 6.09 26.50
N VAL A 52 -2.66 6.86 26.60
CA VAL A 52 -3.35 7.08 27.88
C VAL A 52 -4.16 5.85 28.27
N THR A 53 -4.09 5.48 29.53
CA THR A 53 -4.89 4.42 30.14
C THR A 53 -5.80 5.00 31.24
N PRO A 54 -6.96 4.36 31.53
CA PRO A 54 -7.92 4.89 32.53
C PRO A 54 -7.38 5.08 33.94
N ASP A 55 -6.29 4.40 34.31
CA ASP A 55 -5.61 4.52 35.60
C ASP A 55 -4.59 5.68 35.66
N PHE A 56 -4.65 6.62 34.69
CA PHE A 56 -3.76 7.78 34.64
C PHE A 56 -3.84 8.64 35.90
N SER A 57 -2.72 9.21 36.30
CA SER A 57 -2.59 10.22 37.34
C SER A 57 -1.73 11.38 36.88
N GLU A 58 -1.65 12.45 37.66
CA GLU A 58 -0.75 13.55 37.36
C GLU A 58 0.70 13.05 37.24
N TYR A 59 1.37 13.36 36.10
CA TYR A 59 2.70 12.89 35.73
C TYR A 59 2.84 11.39 35.38
N ASP A 60 1.76 10.60 35.43
CA ASP A 60 1.75 9.21 34.95
C ASP A 60 0.51 8.95 34.09
N TYR A 61 0.59 9.28 32.83
CA TYR A 61 -0.54 9.29 31.91
C TYR A 61 -0.80 7.93 31.24
N GLY A 62 0.16 7.02 31.27
CA GLY A 62 0.04 5.71 30.61
C GLY A 62 1.38 5.22 30.05
N VAL A 63 1.35 4.43 28.97
CA VAL A 63 2.57 3.90 28.34
C VAL A 63 3.20 4.98 27.46
N THR A 64 4.48 5.27 27.70
CA THR A 64 5.20 6.26 26.90
C THR A 64 5.41 5.77 25.46
N LEU A 65 5.35 6.67 24.48
CA LEU A 65 5.69 6.33 23.09
C LEU A 65 7.15 5.86 22.97
N GLN A 66 8.03 6.33 23.87
CA GLN A 66 9.41 5.86 23.96
C GLN A 66 9.50 4.39 24.39
N ASP A 67 8.67 3.95 25.36
CA ASP A 67 8.61 2.55 25.76
C ASP A 67 8.13 1.66 24.61
N VAL A 68 7.05 2.08 23.91
CA VAL A 68 6.55 1.36 22.74
C VAL A 68 7.65 1.18 21.68
N LEU A 69 8.36 2.25 21.36
CA LEU A 69 9.45 2.23 20.38
C LEU A 69 10.63 1.37 20.87
N SER A 70 10.99 1.48 22.15
CA SER A 70 12.08 0.68 22.73
C SER A 70 11.77 -0.82 22.70
N ILE A 71 10.52 -1.21 23.03
CA ILE A 71 10.07 -2.60 22.96
C ILE A 71 10.15 -3.10 21.50
N ALA A 72 9.64 -2.32 20.53
CA ALA A 72 9.69 -2.70 19.11
C ALA A 72 11.13 -2.79 18.60
N ASN A 73 11.99 -1.83 18.94
CA ASN A 73 13.41 -1.82 18.53
C ASN A 73 14.21 -3.01 19.08
N ASN A 74 13.83 -3.53 20.24
CA ASN A 74 14.48 -4.71 20.86
C ASN A 74 13.84 -6.06 20.45
N SER A 75 12.77 -6.02 19.68
CA SER A 75 12.08 -7.22 19.19
C SER A 75 12.94 -7.99 18.18
N LYS A 76 12.85 -9.33 18.23
CA LYS A 76 13.44 -10.24 17.23
C LYS A 76 12.57 -10.46 16.00
N CYS A 77 11.32 -9.96 16.01
CA CYS A 77 10.46 -9.98 14.82
C CYS A 77 11.18 -9.26 13.66
N LYS A 78 11.04 -9.78 12.44
CA LYS A 78 11.73 -9.19 11.27
C LYS A 78 11.17 -7.80 10.96
N GLU A 79 9.85 -7.68 10.82
CA GLU A 79 9.17 -6.42 10.55
C GLU A 79 8.18 -6.09 11.67
N LYS A 80 8.21 -4.87 12.19
CA LYS A 80 7.40 -4.39 13.31
C LYS A 80 6.61 -3.16 12.87
N PHE A 81 5.29 -3.28 12.84
CA PHE A 81 4.39 -2.18 12.48
C PHE A 81 3.71 -1.63 13.71
N ILE A 82 3.85 -0.32 13.90
CA ILE A 82 3.19 0.44 14.95
C ILE A 82 2.23 1.40 14.28
N ILE A 83 0.94 1.20 14.48
CA ILE A 83 -0.13 2.06 13.96
C ILE A 83 -0.85 2.70 15.13
N LEU A 84 -0.86 4.03 15.21
CA LEU A 84 -1.45 4.76 16.32
C LEU A 84 -2.53 5.72 15.80
N ASP A 85 -3.78 5.40 16.15
CA ASP A 85 -4.93 6.28 15.98
C ASP A 85 -5.26 6.96 17.31
N SER A 86 -4.44 7.94 17.66
CA SER A 86 -4.61 8.74 18.88
C SER A 86 -4.13 10.17 18.67
N CYS A 87 -4.70 11.11 19.43
CA CYS A 87 -4.22 12.48 19.47
C CYS A 87 -2.72 12.47 19.85
N TYR A 88 -1.95 13.41 19.29
CA TYR A 88 -0.51 13.57 19.56
C TYR A 88 0.40 12.38 19.22
N SER A 89 -0.13 11.33 18.61
CA SER A 89 0.67 10.15 18.21
C SER A 89 1.82 10.52 17.26
N GLY A 90 1.66 11.55 16.46
CA GLY A 90 2.71 12.11 15.60
C GLY A 90 3.97 12.57 16.34
N PHE A 91 3.90 12.76 17.66
CA PHE A 91 5.06 13.04 18.51
C PHE A 91 6.05 11.88 18.55
N MET A 92 5.62 10.65 18.33
CA MET A 92 6.50 9.46 18.22
C MET A 92 7.61 9.68 17.18
N GLY A 93 7.36 10.51 16.17
CA GLY A 93 8.36 10.93 15.21
C GLY A 93 9.38 11.96 15.70
N ARG A 94 9.24 12.50 16.91
CA ARG A 94 10.04 13.61 17.44
C ARG A 94 10.73 13.28 18.76
N ILE A 95 10.82 12.02 19.17
CA ILE A 95 11.41 11.63 20.45
C ILE A 95 12.87 12.05 20.50
N ASN A 96 13.18 12.90 21.47
CA ASN A 96 14.47 13.56 21.64
C ASN A 96 15.36 12.89 22.67
N SER A 97 16.63 12.75 22.35
CA SER A 97 17.70 12.90 23.32
C SER A 97 18.50 14.14 22.94
N LYS A 98 18.53 15.15 23.83
CA LYS A 98 19.34 16.40 23.72
C LYS A 98 18.97 17.33 22.55
N GLY A 99 17.73 17.84 22.50
CA GLY A 99 17.40 19.04 21.71
C GLY A 99 17.31 18.85 20.19
N GLN A 100 17.44 17.61 19.65
CA GLN A 100 17.20 17.29 18.26
C GLN A 100 16.09 16.27 18.10
N SER A 101 15.13 16.58 17.24
CA SER A 101 13.90 15.83 16.99
C SER A 101 14.13 14.54 16.18
N THR A 102 14.79 13.53 16.70
CA THR A 102 15.02 12.29 15.96
C THR A 102 14.59 11.07 16.76
N ALA A 103 13.49 10.43 16.34
CA ALA A 103 13.22 9.04 16.76
C ALA A 103 14.17 8.12 16.00
N VAL A 104 15.00 7.39 16.73
CA VAL A 104 15.83 6.34 16.15
C VAL A 104 14.95 5.10 16.02
N ILE A 105 14.67 4.71 14.77
CA ILE A 105 14.00 3.46 14.44
C ILE A 105 15.03 2.45 13.94
N ASN A 106 15.08 1.29 14.60
CA ASN A 106 15.93 0.19 14.17
C ASN A 106 15.40 -0.47 12.89
N GLU A 107 16.21 -1.33 12.31
CA GLU A 107 15.82 -2.12 11.15
C GLU A 107 14.50 -2.88 11.37
N GLY A 108 13.66 -2.90 10.34
CA GLY A 108 12.37 -3.54 10.34
C GLY A 108 11.27 -2.80 11.11
N VAL A 109 11.49 -1.56 11.60
CA VAL A 109 10.45 -0.80 12.30
C VAL A 109 9.78 0.19 11.37
N THR A 110 8.46 0.13 11.34
CA THR A 110 7.59 1.09 10.62
C THR A 110 6.56 1.66 11.58
N ILE A 111 6.41 2.99 11.54
CA ILE A 111 5.46 3.75 12.35
C ILE A 111 4.52 4.51 11.42
N LEU A 112 3.23 4.36 11.65
CA LEU A 112 2.17 5.13 11.01
C LEU A 112 1.25 5.71 12.08
N THR A 113 1.05 7.03 12.07
CA THR A 113 0.21 7.69 13.08
C THR A 113 -0.82 8.60 12.43
N ALA A 114 -1.98 8.75 13.07
CA ALA A 114 -3.11 9.49 12.53
C ALA A 114 -2.81 10.96 12.24
N SER A 115 -2.10 11.67 13.13
CA SER A 115 -1.93 13.12 12.99
C SER A 115 -0.82 13.69 13.87
N ARG A 116 -0.42 14.93 13.54
CA ARG A 116 0.60 15.70 14.29
C ARG A 116 0.02 16.64 15.32
N SER A 117 -1.25 16.96 15.35
CA SER A 117 -1.74 18.12 16.06
C SER A 117 -3.01 17.94 16.90
N THR A 118 -3.36 19.01 17.54
CA THR A 118 -4.22 19.33 18.66
C THR A 118 -5.72 19.41 18.37
N GLU A 119 -6.16 19.06 17.16
CA GLU A 119 -7.57 19.19 16.79
C GLU A 119 -8.33 17.87 16.90
N SER A 120 -9.59 17.96 17.35
CA SER A 120 -10.48 16.81 17.48
C SER A 120 -10.65 16.11 16.12
N SER A 121 -10.47 14.80 16.10
CA SER A 121 -10.69 13.97 14.92
C SER A 121 -12.13 14.08 14.44
N VAL A 122 -12.33 14.42 13.18
CA VAL A 122 -13.62 14.31 12.50
C VAL A 122 -13.97 12.82 12.40
N GLU A 123 -15.16 12.44 12.83
CA GLU A 123 -15.65 11.06 12.67
C GLU A 123 -16.30 10.87 11.29
N MET A 124 -16.00 9.77 10.66
CA MET A 124 -16.58 9.33 9.40
C MET A 124 -17.06 7.88 9.55
N ASN A 125 -18.35 7.64 9.33
CA ASN A 125 -18.99 6.32 9.45
C ASN A 125 -18.79 5.62 10.82
N GLY A 126 -18.73 6.38 11.93
CA GLY A 126 -18.54 5.82 13.28
C GLY A 126 -17.10 5.45 13.62
N HIS A 127 -16.15 5.87 12.79
CA HIS A 127 -14.70 5.74 13.02
C HIS A 127 -14.03 7.10 12.85
N GLY A 128 -12.86 7.30 13.47
CA GLY A 128 -12.00 8.42 13.12
C GLY A 128 -11.59 8.33 11.64
N VAL A 129 -11.45 9.48 10.96
CA VAL A 129 -11.11 9.55 9.53
C VAL A 129 -9.89 8.68 9.19
N PHE A 130 -8.87 8.71 10.04
CA PHE A 130 -7.67 7.89 9.81
C PHE A 130 -7.96 6.38 9.79
N THR A 131 -8.72 5.88 10.77
CA THR A 131 -9.09 4.46 10.81
C THR A 131 -9.98 4.06 9.64
N ALA A 132 -10.93 4.92 9.25
CA ALA A 132 -11.76 4.67 8.07
C ALA A 132 -10.90 4.53 6.80
N LEU A 133 -9.98 5.47 6.55
CA LEU A 133 -9.06 5.41 5.42
C LEU A 133 -8.09 4.21 5.50
N LEU A 134 -7.63 3.85 6.70
CA LEU A 134 -6.81 2.66 6.91
C LEU A 134 -7.56 1.38 6.52
N LEU A 135 -8.82 1.26 6.91
CA LEU A 135 -9.67 0.12 6.54
C LEU A 135 -9.94 0.05 5.03
N GLU A 136 -10.19 1.19 4.38
CA GLU A 136 -10.33 1.26 2.92
C GLU A 136 -9.03 0.86 2.21
N ALA A 137 -7.88 1.38 2.66
CA ALA A 137 -6.57 1.02 2.14
C ALA A 137 -6.34 -0.50 2.24
N LEU A 138 -6.61 -1.09 3.41
CA LEU A 138 -6.48 -2.53 3.65
C LEU A 138 -7.53 -3.36 2.89
N SER A 139 -8.66 -2.78 2.52
CA SER A 139 -9.71 -3.47 1.74
C SER A 139 -9.39 -3.55 0.24
N GLY A 140 -8.30 -2.94 -0.19
CA GLY A 140 -7.83 -3.00 -1.57
C GLY A 140 -7.45 -1.65 -2.17
N GLY A 141 -7.87 -0.53 -1.52
CA GLY A 141 -7.59 0.82 -2.04
C GLY A 141 -6.11 1.14 -2.18
N ALA A 142 -5.25 0.54 -1.35
CA ALA A 142 -3.80 0.71 -1.39
C ALA A 142 -3.06 -0.44 -2.09
N ALA A 143 -3.78 -1.32 -2.80
CA ALA A 143 -3.14 -2.44 -3.49
C ALA A 143 -2.35 -1.97 -4.71
N ASP A 144 -1.18 -2.55 -4.90
CA ASP A 144 -0.43 -2.44 -6.14
C ASP A 144 -1.06 -3.31 -7.25
N ILE A 145 -0.50 -3.28 -8.44
CA ILE A 145 -0.99 -4.05 -9.60
C ILE A 145 -1.01 -5.57 -9.32
N LEU A 146 -0.11 -6.06 -8.47
CA LEU A 146 -0.03 -7.47 -8.08
C LEU A 146 -0.94 -7.83 -6.90
N GLY A 147 -1.69 -6.87 -6.39
CA GLY A 147 -2.60 -7.03 -5.27
C GLY A 147 -1.94 -6.95 -3.89
N HIS A 148 -0.68 -6.52 -3.79
CA HIS A 148 0.01 -6.37 -2.52
C HIS A 148 -0.32 -5.02 -1.86
N ILE A 149 -0.66 -5.06 -0.58
CA ILE A 149 -0.88 -3.87 0.25
C ILE A 149 0.30 -3.74 1.20
N THR A 150 1.16 -2.77 0.90
CA THR A 150 2.37 -2.48 1.69
C THR A 150 2.14 -1.30 2.64
N PRO A 151 2.95 -1.13 3.70
CA PRO A 151 2.87 0.03 4.58
C PRO A 151 3.03 1.36 3.84
N GLY A 152 3.93 1.42 2.87
CA GLY A 152 4.12 2.60 2.02
C GLY A 152 2.90 2.88 1.15
N GLY A 153 2.26 1.83 0.60
CA GLY A 153 1.01 1.93 -0.16
C GLY A 153 -0.14 2.47 0.70
N ILE A 154 -0.28 1.97 1.94
CA ILE A 154 -1.27 2.47 2.90
C ILE A 154 -1.04 3.96 3.19
N TYR A 155 0.20 4.35 3.49
CA TYR A 155 0.52 5.76 3.72
C TYR A 155 0.19 6.63 2.51
N ALA A 156 0.59 6.23 1.31
CA ALA A 156 0.32 6.97 0.07
C ALA A 156 -1.19 7.10 -0.20
N TYR A 157 -1.98 6.05 0.08
CA TYR A 157 -3.43 6.08 -0.03
C TYR A 157 -4.05 7.10 0.93
N ILE A 158 -3.70 7.04 2.22
CA ILE A 158 -4.22 7.93 3.25
C ILE A 158 -3.79 9.38 2.96
N ASP A 159 -2.52 9.61 2.62
CA ASP A 159 -1.98 10.94 2.31
C ASP A 159 -2.67 11.59 1.13
N LYS A 160 -3.02 10.81 0.10
CA LYS A 160 -3.76 11.29 -1.08
C LYS A 160 -5.23 11.57 -0.76
N ALA A 161 -5.86 10.77 0.10
CA ALA A 161 -7.26 10.93 0.49
C ALA A 161 -7.48 12.15 1.40
N LEU A 162 -6.48 12.49 2.23
CA LEU A 162 -6.48 13.71 3.02
C LEU A 162 -6.17 14.91 2.10
N GLY A 163 -7.02 15.90 2.09
CA GLY A 163 -6.85 17.10 1.28
C GLY A 163 -5.58 17.89 1.63
N PRO A 164 -5.17 18.90 0.82
CA PRO A 164 -3.93 19.63 1.04
C PRO A 164 -3.89 20.44 2.35
N TRP A 165 -5.02 20.68 2.95
CA TRP A 165 -5.20 21.48 4.16
C TRP A 165 -5.44 20.64 5.43
N GLU A 166 -5.59 19.33 5.30
CA GLU A 166 -5.76 18.42 6.42
C GLU A 166 -4.43 17.98 7.02
N GLN A 167 -4.50 17.52 8.26
CA GLN A 167 -3.32 17.07 8.97
C GLN A 167 -2.78 15.78 8.37
N ARG A 168 -1.50 15.80 8.03
CA ARG A 168 -0.83 14.65 7.43
C ARG A 168 -0.46 13.60 8.47
N PRO A 169 -0.68 12.31 8.19
CA PRO A 169 -0.17 11.25 9.02
C PRO A 169 1.37 11.30 9.07
N VAL A 170 1.93 10.82 10.16
CA VAL A 170 3.38 10.62 10.22
C VAL A 170 3.69 9.20 9.79
N PHE A 171 4.58 9.07 8.82
CA PHE A 171 5.11 7.79 8.35
C PHE A 171 6.62 7.79 8.50
N LYS A 172 7.14 6.82 9.25
CA LYS A 172 8.57 6.55 9.37
C LYS A 172 8.79 5.07 9.18
N THR A 173 9.80 4.71 8.40
CA THR A 173 10.07 3.32 8.09
C THR A 173 11.57 3.08 7.92
N ASN A 174 12.02 1.93 8.37
CA ASN A 174 13.35 1.37 8.15
C ASN A 174 13.22 -0.12 7.84
N VAL A 175 12.45 -0.43 6.78
CA VAL A 175 12.19 -1.81 6.35
C VAL A 175 13.44 -2.45 5.77
N THR A 176 13.59 -3.75 6.00
CA THR A 176 14.72 -4.55 5.50
C THR A 176 14.36 -5.38 4.28
N CYS A 177 13.07 -5.63 4.07
CA CYS A 177 12.59 -6.42 2.95
C CYS A 177 11.22 -5.94 2.47
N PHE A 178 10.82 -6.41 1.28
CA PHE A 178 9.47 -6.19 0.79
C PHE A 178 8.46 -6.92 1.67
N THR A 179 7.58 -6.16 2.30
CA THR A 179 6.57 -6.72 3.20
C THR A 179 5.17 -6.28 2.77
N SER A 180 4.31 -7.26 2.52
CA SER A 180 2.89 -7.06 2.23
C SER A 180 2.07 -7.45 3.46
N LEU A 181 1.29 -6.49 3.99
CA LEU A 181 0.39 -6.73 5.12
C LEU A 181 -0.84 -7.53 4.71
N ARG A 182 -1.27 -7.36 3.47
CA ARG A 182 -2.42 -8.07 2.90
C ARG A 182 -2.21 -8.23 1.39
N LYS A 183 -2.76 -9.32 0.85
CA LYS A 183 -2.87 -9.55 -0.57
C LYS A 183 -4.34 -9.64 -0.95
N VAL A 184 -4.74 -8.87 -1.95
CA VAL A 184 -6.07 -8.90 -2.58
C VAL A 184 -5.97 -9.49 -3.98
N ILE A 185 -7.12 -9.79 -4.59
CA ILE A 185 -7.15 -10.25 -5.98
C ILE A 185 -6.68 -9.10 -6.88
N PRO A 186 -5.64 -9.28 -7.69
CA PRO A 186 -5.17 -8.26 -8.62
C PRO A 186 -6.21 -8.00 -9.71
N GLN A 187 -6.20 -6.79 -10.29
CA GLN A 187 -7.14 -6.42 -11.38
C GLN A 187 -6.90 -7.22 -12.66
N VAL A 188 -5.66 -7.63 -12.89
CA VAL A 188 -5.25 -8.45 -14.03
C VAL A 188 -4.48 -9.65 -13.52
N ASP A 189 -4.76 -10.81 -14.11
CA ASP A 189 -4.06 -12.04 -13.76
C ASP A 189 -2.55 -11.91 -13.95
N ILE A 190 -1.78 -12.40 -12.97
CA ILE A 190 -0.31 -12.30 -12.98
C ILE A 190 0.31 -13.00 -14.20
N GLY A 191 -0.36 -14.03 -14.74
CA GLY A 191 0.07 -14.71 -15.96
C GLY A 191 0.04 -13.79 -17.19
N VAL A 192 -0.91 -12.85 -17.25
CA VAL A 192 -0.95 -11.82 -18.31
C VAL A 192 0.22 -10.85 -18.15
N ILE A 193 0.49 -10.42 -16.91
CA ILE A 193 1.62 -9.52 -16.63
C ILE A 193 2.95 -10.19 -16.99
N ARG A 194 3.13 -11.48 -16.67
CA ARG A 194 4.35 -12.25 -16.99
C ARG A 194 4.60 -12.39 -18.48
N ARG A 195 3.55 -12.39 -19.32
CA ARG A 195 3.69 -12.42 -20.76
C ARG A 195 4.07 -11.08 -21.41
N ILE A 196 4.24 -10.03 -20.63
CA ILE A 196 4.64 -8.71 -21.16
C ILE A 196 5.96 -8.78 -21.95
N CYS A 197 6.89 -9.66 -21.56
CA CYS A 197 8.13 -9.88 -22.27
C CYS A 197 7.96 -10.69 -23.57
N ASP A 198 6.87 -11.44 -23.72
CA ASP A 198 6.54 -12.16 -24.97
C ASP A 198 6.05 -11.17 -26.04
N TYR A 199 5.42 -10.07 -25.63
CA TYR A 199 4.90 -9.03 -26.52
C TYR A 199 5.92 -7.95 -26.84
N PHE A 200 6.71 -7.57 -25.84
CA PHE A 200 7.74 -6.54 -25.98
C PHE A 200 9.13 -7.16 -25.74
N CYS A 201 9.85 -7.52 -26.81
CA CYS A 201 11.17 -8.13 -26.71
C CYS A 201 12.22 -7.20 -26.09
N GLU A 202 11.99 -5.89 -26.11
CA GLU A 202 12.80 -4.85 -25.49
C GLU A 202 11.88 -3.78 -24.86
N GLU A 203 12.30 -3.22 -23.74
CA GLU A 203 11.48 -2.26 -22.98
C GLU A 203 11.13 -0.94 -23.73
N ASN A 204 11.88 -0.61 -24.78
CA ASN A 204 11.69 0.60 -25.58
C ASN A 204 11.11 0.32 -26.96
N LYS A 205 10.89 -0.94 -27.29
CA LYS A 205 10.36 -1.33 -28.59
C LYS A 205 8.84 -1.25 -28.61
N GLU A 206 8.30 -0.73 -29.70
CA GLU A 206 6.87 -0.75 -29.98
C GLU A 206 6.46 -2.10 -30.57
N LEU A 207 5.21 -2.50 -30.30
CA LEU A 207 4.59 -3.63 -30.95
C LEU A 207 3.68 -3.09 -32.05
N GLU A 208 4.04 -3.39 -33.28
CA GLU A 208 3.20 -3.07 -34.45
C GLU A 208 1.93 -3.90 -34.46
N MET A 209 0.83 -3.26 -34.78
CA MET A 209 -0.50 -3.91 -34.91
C MET A 209 -1.09 -3.61 -36.28
N ASP A 210 -2.03 -4.42 -36.68
CA ASP A 210 -2.84 -4.23 -37.88
C ASP A 210 -4.28 -4.68 -37.60
N PRO A 211 -5.22 -4.52 -38.55
CA PRO A 211 -6.63 -4.86 -38.35
C PRO A 211 -6.90 -6.33 -37.95
N SER A 212 -5.95 -7.26 -38.13
CA SER A 212 -6.09 -8.65 -37.71
C SER A 212 -6.07 -8.83 -36.17
N PHE A 213 -5.63 -7.82 -35.43
CA PHE A 213 -5.66 -7.82 -33.96
C PHE A 213 -7.06 -7.52 -33.41
N GLU A 214 -7.93 -6.85 -34.18
CA GLU A 214 -9.25 -6.45 -33.69
C GLU A 214 -10.27 -7.59 -33.88
N PRO A 215 -10.85 -8.15 -32.82
CA PRO A 215 -11.73 -9.32 -32.91
C PRO A 215 -13.04 -9.03 -33.65
N THR A 216 -13.51 -7.79 -33.69
CA THR A 216 -14.72 -7.41 -34.42
C THR A 216 -14.48 -7.16 -35.91
N ASN A 217 -13.23 -7.13 -36.37
CA ASN A 217 -12.86 -6.98 -37.78
C ASN A 217 -12.96 -8.29 -38.52
N SER A 218 -14.18 -8.88 -38.56
CA SER A 218 -14.49 -10.16 -39.18
C SER A 218 -15.51 -9.97 -40.30
N PRO A 219 -15.37 -10.66 -41.45
CA PRO A 219 -16.33 -10.59 -42.54
C PRO A 219 -17.73 -11.11 -42.17
N ASP A 220 -17.88 -11.82 -41.04
CA ASP A 220 -19.13 -12.35 -40.54
C ASP A 220 -19.99 -11.32 -39.79
N VAL A 221 -19.48 -10.11 -39.55
CA VAL A 221 -20.20 -9.03 -38.84
C VAL A 221 -20.81 -8.02 -39.81
N ASN A 222 -21.89 -7.36 -39.37
CA ASN A 222 -22.64 -6.42 -40.22
C ASN A 222 -22.12 -4.96 -40.01
N HIS A 223 -20.83 -4.75 -40.25
CA HIS A 223 -20.22 -3.41 -40.29
C HIS A 223 -19.03 -3.40 -41.25
N GLU A 224 -18.48 -2.22 -41.53
CA GLU A 224 -17.33 -2.09 -42.41
C GLU A 224 -16.13 -2.82 -41.80
N VAL A 225 -15.45 -3.66 -42.58
CA VAL A 225 -14.27 -4.41 -42.20
C VAL A 225 -13.16 -4.19 -43.23
N ILE A 226 -11.92 -4.19 -42.78
CA ILE A 226 -10.75 -3.98 -43.63
C ILE A 226 -9.74 -5.12 -43.47
N LYS A 227 -9.01 -5.41 -44.54
CA LYS A 227 -7.97 -6.44 -44.52
C LYS A 227 -6.71 -5.91 -43.82
N PRO A 228 -5.97 -6.77 -43.10
CA PRO A 228 -6.27 -8.20 -42.84
C PRO A 228 -7.39 -8.35 -41.81
N TYR A 229 -8.22 -9.41 -41.96
CA TYR A 229 -9.29 -9.70 -41.01
C TYR A 229 -8.78 -10.29 -39.72
N ALA A 230 -9.62 -10.30 -38.69
CA ALA A 230 -9.32 -10.84 -37.37
C ALA A 230 -8.65 -12.24 -37.46
N ASP A 231 -7.52 -12.37 -36.81
CA ASP A 231 -6.77 -13.62 -36.67
C ASP A 231 -6.81 -14.09 -35.21
N PRO A 232 -7.17 -15.36 -34.92
CA PRO A 232 -7.33 -15.84 -33.55
C PRO A 232 -6.10 -15.66 -32.66
N LYS A 233 -4.89 -15.75 -33.24
CA LYS A 233 -3.64 -15.56 -32.50
C LYS A 233 -3.46 -14.07 -32.12
N ASN A 234 -3.65 -13.18 -33.08
CA ASN A 234 -3.49 -11.75 -32.90
C ASN A 234 -4.58 -11.18 -31.97
N THR A 235 -5.84 -11.62 -32.12
CA THR A 235 -6.93 -11.19 -31.22
C THR A 235 -6.75 -11.67 -29.79
N SER A 236 -6.13 -12.84 -29.56
CA SER A 236 -5.76 -13.29 -28.21
C SER A 236 -4.71 -12.39 -27.57
N VAL A 237 -3.65 -12.03 -28.33
CA VAL A 237 -2.64 -11.07 -27.89
C VAL A 237 -3.27 -9.72 -27.61
N PHE A 238 -4.13 -9.23 -28.51
CA PHE A 238 -4.81 -7.94 -28.36
C PHE A 238 -5.66 -7.85 -27.09
N SER A 239 -6.41 -8.91 -26.79
CA SER A 239 -7.20 -9.00 -25.55
C SER A 239 -6.32 -8.86 -24.28
N GLU A 240 -5.09 -9.38 -24.30
CA GLU A 240 -4.18 -9.21 -23.17
C GLU A 240 -3.53 -7.83 -23.14
N LEU A 241 -3.20 -7.27 -24.31
CA LEU A 241 -2.71 -5.89 -24.40
C LEU A 241 -3.74 -4.88 -23.88
N GLN A 242 -5.04 -5.09 -24.17
CA GLN A 242 -6.13 -4.27 -23.61
C GLN A 242 -6.22 -4.36 -22.09
N LYS A 243 -6.01 -5.56 -21.50
CA LYS A 243 -5.93 -5.73 -20.03
C LYS A 243 -4.74 -4.97 -19.45
N LEU A 244 -3.58 -5.02 -20.11
CA LEU A 244 -2.38 -4.30 -19.69
C LEU A 244 -2.55 -2.78 -19.86
N GLU A 245 -3.28 -2.32 -20.89
CA GLU A 245 -3.68 -0.92 -21.04
C GLU A 245 -4.58 -0.48 -19.89
N GLY A 246 -5.60 -1.28 -19.53
CA GLY A 246 -6.54 -0.99 -18.45
C GLY A 246 -5.89 -0.77 -17.07
N ILE A 247 -4.70 -1.32 -16.85
CA ILE A 247 -3.89 -1.10 -15.64
C ILE A 247 -2.70 -0.16 -15.87
N GLY A 248 -2.64 0.52 -17.02
CA GLY A 248 -1.67 1.54 -17.33
C GLY A 248 -0.26 1.05 -17.66
N LEU A 249 -0.08 -0.23 -18.04
CA LEU A 249 1.24 -0.76 -18.44
C LEU A 249 1.53 -0.54 -19.92
N VAL A 250 0.50 -0.48 -20.76
CA VAL A 250 0.60 -0.29 -22.22
C VAL A 250 -0.23 0.91 -22.63
N ILE A 251 0.18 1.59 -23.68
CA ILE A 251 -0.58 2.67 -24.34
C ILE A 251 -0.48 2.54 -25.84
N PRO A 252 -1.54 2.90 -26.61
CA PRO A 252 -1.46 3.02 -28.05
C PRO A 252 -0.52 4.18 -28.46
N VAL A 253 0.00 4.12 -29.67
CA VAL A 253 0.87 5.15 -30.25
C VAL A 253 0.17 5.78 -31.44
N GLY A 254 0.03 7.11 -31.43
CA GLY A 254 -0.59 7.88 -32.49
C GLY A 254 -2.12 7.81 -32.54
N GLU A 255 -2.74 7.15 -31.57
CA GLU A 255 -4.18 7.01 -31.44
C GLU A 255 -4.59 7.11 -29.96
N GLU A 256 -5.87 7.41 -29.68
CA GLU A 256 -6.39 7.51 -28.32
C GLU A 256 -6.75 6.15 -27.70
N HIS A 257 -7.09 5.16 -28.55
CA HIS A 257 -7.56 3.84 -28.12
C HIS A 257 -6.89 2.72 -28.89
N MET A 258 -6.69 1.58 -28.24
CA MET A 258 -6.10 0.38 -28.85
C MET A 258 -6.85 -0.08 -30.09
N TYR A 259 -8.19 0.04 -30.10
CA TYR A 259 -9.01 -0.26 -31.28
C TYR A 259 -8.52 0.49 -32.53
N PHE A 260 -8.38 1.81 -32.44
CA PHE A 260 -7.94 2.63 -33.56
C PHE A 260 -6.47 2.36 -33.92
N ALA A 261 -5.64 2.06 -32.92
CA ALA A 261 -4.26 1.69 -33.18
C ALA A 261 -4.16 0.40 -34.01
N ALA A 262 -4.98 -0.61 -33.74
CA ALA A 262 -5.06 -1.82 -34.54
C ALA A 262 -5.64 -1.52 -35.93
N MET A 263 -6.82 -0.89 -36.03
CA MET A 263 -7.51 -0.65 -37.29
C MET A 263 -6.73 0.27 -38.25
N ASN A 264 -5.95 1.22 -37.72
CA ASN A 264 -5.14 2.16 -38.49
C ASN A 264 -3.67 1.72 -38.67
N SER A 265 -3.37 0.43 -38.40
CA SER A 265 -2.02 -0.17 -38.53
C SER A 265 -0.95 0.68 -37.84
N LYS A 266 -1.21 1.01 -36.58
CA LYS A 266 -0.31 1.69 -35.66
C LYS A 266 0.31 0.70 -34.68
N SER A 267 0.98 1.22 -33.66
CA SER A 267 1.65 0.43 -32.64
C SER A 267 1.10 0.70 -31.23
N CYS A 268 1.55 -0.12 -30.29
CA CYS A 268 1.46 0.18 -28.86
C CYS A 268 2.84 0.04 -28.20
N LYS A 269 2.99 0.66 -27.04
CA LYS A 269 4.26 0.65 -26.28
C LYS A 269 4.05 0.60 -24.78
N LEU A 270 5.10 0.22 -24.07
CA LEU A 270 5.13 0.25 -22.62
C LEU A 270 5.15 1.69 -22.10
N THR A 271 4.33 1.95 -21.07
CA THR A 271 4.44 3.17 -20.23
C THR A 271 5.69 3.10 -19.36
N SER A 272 6.01 4.15 -18.60
CA SER A 272 7.07 4.08 -17.58
C SER A 272 6.82 3.00 -16.55
N LEU A 273 5.55 2.83 -16.13
CA LEU A 273 5.13 1.74 -15.24
C LEU A 273 5.25 0.38 -15.93
N GLY A 274 4.85 0.28 -17.20
CA GLY A 274 5.00 -0.93 -18.01
C GLY A 274 6.45 -1.37 -18.14
N LYS A 275 7.39 -0.45 -18.35
CA LYS A 275 8.84 -0.75 -18.37
C LYS A 275 9.36 -1.28 -17.03
N GLN A 276 8.86 -0.74 -15.91
CA GLN A 276 9.21 -1.26 -14.59
C GLN A 276 8.76 -2.72 -14.45
N TYR A 277 7.51 -3.05 -14.79
CA TYR A 277 6.99 -4.42 -14.72
C TYR A 277 7.68 -5.33 -15.74
N TRP A 278 7.98 -4.85 -16.95
CA TRP A 278 8.77 -5.59 -17.91
C TRP A 278 10.13 -6.02 -17.34
N ARG A 279 10.85 -5.10 -16.66
CA ARG A 279 12.14 -5.43 -16.00
C ARG A 279 11.96 -6.43 -14.87
N LEU A 280 10.88 -6.32 -14.07
CA LEU A 280 10.61 -7.29 -13.02
C LEU A 280 10.38 -8.69 -13.58
N VAL A 281 9.62 -8.83 -14.66
CA VAL A 281 9.39 -10.09 -15.37
C VAL A 281 10.69 -10.60 -16.01
N HIS A 282 11.39 -9.74 -16.74
CA HIS A 282 12.65 -10.09 -17.44
C HIS A 282 13.72 -10.61 -16.47
N ASN A 283 13.78 -10.07 -15.27
CA ASN A 283 14.72 -10.47 -14.23
C ASN A 283 14.18 -11.59 -13.30
N ASN A 284 13.03 -12.21 -13.62
CA ASN A 284 12.38 -13.25 -12.82
C ASN A 284 12.10 -12.84 -11.37
N LEU A 285 11.70 -11.59 -11.16
CA LEU A 285 11.35 -11.06 -9.84
C LEU A 285 9.84 -11.16 -9.53
N ILE A 286 9.03 -11.44 -10.54
CA ILE A 286 7.60 -11.72 -10.44
C ILE A 286 7.17 -12.80 -11.42
#